data_2c6ad27dfefc1fbd3f68e3ae3cf99e26
#
_entry.id   2c6ad27dfefc1fbd3f68e3ae3cf99e26
#
_cell.length_a   1.000
_cell.length_b   1.000
_cell.length_c   1.000
_cell.angle_alpha   90.00
_cell.angle_beta   90.00
_cell.angle_gamma   90.00
#
_symmetry.space_group_name_H-M   'P 1'
#
loop_
_entity.id
_entity.type
_entity.pdbx_description
1 polymer ?
#
loop_
_entity_poly.entity_id
_entity_poly.type
_entity_poly.pdbx_seq_one_letter_code
_entity_poly.pdbx_strand_id
1 'polypeptide(L)'
;MDKEQNLEGVRGFSLGSFAVSWEQRKVGELLIERNEQAPMNEEYPLMAFIANEGVAPKGERYDRSSLVTDTENKLYKRTEFGDFIYSSNNLETGSIGLNKYGKACISPVYSVFHPTGIADSNFLGRRLVRKDFINSMVKWRQGVIYGQWRIHESDFLKIDIPVPSVEEQIQIGTFLDYLDNLITLHQRESTYFTGGFYAE
;
A
#
# COMPACT_ATOMS: atom_id res chain seq x y z
N MET A 1 9.79 39.02 -8.32
CA MET A 1 9.03 38.74 -7.10
C MET A 1 8.08 37.60 -7.45
N ASP A 2 8.18 36.35 -7.05
CA ASP A 2 8.93 35.70 -5.96
C ASP A 2 9.26 34.24 -6.33
N LYS A 3 10.52 33.91 -6.46
CA LYS A 3 11.00 32.52 -6.61
C LYS A 3 11.63 31.98 -5.31
N GLU A 4 11.51 32.68 -4.20
CA GLU A 4 12.20 32.33 -2.95
C GLU A 4 11.35 31.57 -1.91
N GLN A 5 10.04 31.39 -2.10
CA GLN A 5 9.19 30.79 -1.05
C GLN A 5 9.17 29.23 -1.03
N ASN A 6 9.84 28.56 -1.97
CA ASN A 6 9.74 27.08 -2.04
C ASN A 6 10.97 26.32 -1.50
N LEU A 7 11.92 27.01 -0.86
CA LEU A 7 13.13 26.38 -0.34
C LEU A 7 13.15 26.17 1.19
N GLU A 8 12.16 26.63 1.91
CA GLU A 8 12.12 26.44 3.38
C GLU A 8 11.86 25.00 3.81
N GLY A 9 11.22 24.17 2.99
CA GLY A 9 11.00 22.75 3.27
C GLY A 9 12.27 21.88 3.24
N VAL A 10 13.34 22.36 2.61
CA VAL A 10 14.57 21.57 2.42
C VAL A 10 15.57 21.74 3.56
N ARG A 11 15.44 22.78 4.39
CA ARG A 11 16.39 23.08 5.48
C ARG A 11 16.31 22.15 6.69
N GLY A 12 15.34 21.24 6.74
CA GLY A 12 15.14 20.30 7.86
C GLY A 12 15.71 18.89 7.65
N PHE A 13 16.15 18.53 6.45
CA PHE A 13 16.77 17.23 6.22
C PHE A 13 18.26 17.27 6.56
N SER A 14 18.58 17.14 7.84
CA SER A 14 19.91 16.73 8.27
C SER A 14 20.06 15.25 7.92
N LEU A 15 20.90 14.93 6.95
CA LEU A 15 21.48 13.61 6.76
C LEU A 15 22.46 13.36 7.91
N GLY A 16 21.94 13.35 9.14
CA GLY A 16 22.68 12.90 10.31
C GLY A 16 23.13 11.46 10.07
N SER A 17 24.32 11.15 10.51
CA SER A 17 25.00 9.86 10.42
C SER A 17 24.05 8.68 10.64
N PHE A 18 23.52 8.12 9.56
CA PHE A 18 22.75 6.86 9.55
C PHE A 18 23.73 5.69 9.70
N ALA A 19 24.30 5.52 10.87
CA ALA A 19 25.18 4.42 11.23
C ALA A 19 24.52 3.43 12.20
N VAL A 20 23.19 3.30 12.14
CA VAL A 20 22.49 2.25 12.86
C VAL A 20 22.30 1.08 11.91
N SER A 21 22.83 -0.08 12.26
CA SER A 21 22.63 -1.31 11.49
C SER A 21 21.14 -1.67 11.49
N TRP A 22 20.56 -1.88 10.31
CA TRP A 22 19.21 -2.40 10.19
C TRP A 22 19.11 -3.76 10.88
N GLU A 23 18.08 -3.93 11.68
CA GLU A 23 17.84 -5.16 12.42
C GLU A 23 16.99 -6.12 11.59
N GLN A 24 17.31 -7.40 11.66
CA GLN A 24 16.49 -8.46 11.08
C GLN A 24 15.29 -8.69 11.99
N ARG A 25 14.08 -8.47 11.46
CA ARG A 25 12.83 -8.68 12.19
C ARG A 25 11.83 -9.49 11.36
N LYS A 26 11.00 -10.26 12.03
CA LYS A 26 9.88 -10.92 11.37
C LYS A 26 8.82 -9.91 11.00
N VAL A 27 8.17 -10.11 9.86
CA VAL A 27 7.01 -9.28 9.46
C VAL A 27 5.94 -9.28 10.55
N GLY A 28 5.76 -10.37 11.29
CA GLY A 28 4.81 -10.47 12.40
C GLY A 28 5.16 -9.66 13.66
N GLU A 29 6.38 -9.09 13.75
CA GLU A 29 6.69 -8.09 14.77
C GLU A 29 6.25 -6.69 14.35
N LEU A 30 6.12 -6.46 13.03
CA LEU A 30 5.83 -5.17 12.41
C LEU A 30 4.37 -5.02 12.01
N LEU A 31 3.69 -6.12 11.70
CA LEU A 31 2.33 -6.17 11.18
C LEU A 31 1.48 -7.19 11.95
N ILE A 32 0.23 -6.84 12.21
CA ILE A 32 -0.78 -7.71 12.81
C ILE A 32 -1.92 -7.90 11.82
N GLU A 33 -2.40 -9.14 11.64
CA GLU A 33 -3.53 -9.43 10.76
C GLU A 33 -4.80 -8.71 11.24
N ARG A 34 -5.46 -7.99 10.31
CA ARG A 34 -6.82 -7.48 10.47
C ARG A 34 -7.77 -8.44 9.77
N ASN A 35 -8.36 -9.36 10.54
CA ASN A 35 -9.29 -10.35 10.00
C ASN A 35 -10.77 -10.02 10.28
N GLU A 36 -11.08 -8.72 10.38
CA GLU A 36 -12.45 -8.26 10.59
C GLU A 36 -13.24 -8.33 9.30
N GLN A 37 -14.41 -8.98 9.37
CA GLN A 37 -15.35 -9.07 8.26
C GLN A 37 -16.73 -8.55 8.69
N ALA A 38 -17.30 -7.67 7.88
CA ALA A 38 -18.62 -7.10 8.11
C ALA A 38 -19.29 -6.71 6.78
N PRO A 39 -20.61 -6.49 6.77
CA PRO A 39 -21.28 -5.82 5.66
C PRO A 39 -20.71 -4.40 5.46
N MET A 40 -20.79 -3.91 4.22
CA MET A 40 -20.47 -2.51 3.93
C MET A 40 -21.47 -1.58 4.60
N ASN A 41 -21.04 -0.37 4.94
CA ASN A 41 -21.87 0.70 5.46
C ASN A 41 -21.30 2.07 5.05
N GLU A 42 -21.91 3.17 5.50
CA GLU A 42 -21.44 4.53 5.17
C GLU A 42 -20.01 4.81 5.67
N GLU A 43 -19.65 4.30 6.85
CA GLU A 43 -18.31 4.46 7.42
C GLU A 43 -17.25 3.60 6.70
N TYR A 44 -17.64 2.41 6.23
CA TYR A 44 -16.80 1.47 5.49
C TYR A 44 -17.42 1.17 4.11
N PRO A 45 -17.32 2.10 3.16
CA PRO A 45 -17.86 1.91 1.81
C PRO A 45 -17.12 0.78 1.07
N LEU A 46 -17.83 0.14 0.14
CA LEU A 46 -17.25 -0.92 -0.68
C LEU A 46 -16.34 -0.34 -1.76
N MET A 47 -15.05 -0.63 -1.64
CA MET A 47 -13.99 -0.17 -2.54
C MET A 47 -13.36 -1.34 -3.31
N ALA A 48 -12.59 -1.01 -4.35
CA ALA A 48 -11.73 -1.94 -5.06
C ALA A 48 -10.29 -1.82 -4.54
N PHE A 49 -9.51 -2.90 -4.62
CA PHE A 49 -8.06 -2.83 -4.56
C PHE A 49 -7.55 -2.89 -6.00
N ILE A 50 -7.02 -1.77 -6.47
CA ILE A 50 -6.51 -1.61 -7.85
C ILE A 50 -5.00 -1.88 -7.83
N ALA A 51 -4.55 -2.73 -8.75
CA ALA A 51 -3.15 -3.10 -8.86
C ALA A 51 -2.25 -1.84 -9.02
N ASN A 52 -1.20 -1.76 -8.22
CA ASN A 52 -0.25 -0.64 -8.14
C ASN A 52 -0.83 0.71 -7.64
N GLU A 53 -2.14 0.82 -7.42
CA GLU A 53 -2.78 2.05 -6.92
C GLU A 53 -3.24 1.90 -5.46
N GLY A 54 -3.63 0.66 -5.06
CA GLY A 54 -4.16 0.39 -3.73
C GLY A 54 -5.69 0.47 -3.67
N VAL A 55 -6.22 0.87 -2.51
CA VAL A 55 -7.67 1.01 -2.29
C VAL A 55 -8.19 2.27 -2.96
N ALA A 56 -9.18 2.12 -3.83
CA ALA A 56 -9.80 3.22 -4.56
C ALA A 56 -11.29 2.96 -4.85
N PRO A 57 -12.09 3.99 -5.16
CA PRO A 57 -13.47 3.82 -5.60
C PRO A 57 -13.57 2.89 -6.80
N LYS A 58 -14.60 2.07 -6.81
CA LYS A 58 -14.90 1.24 -7.99
C LYS A 58 -15.26 2.17 -9.15
N GLY A 59 -14.45 2.17 -10.21
CA GLY A 59 -14.82 2.82 -11.45
C GLY A 59 -15.98 2.09 -12.14
N GLU A 60 -16.65 2.75 -13.09
CA GLU A 60 -17.81 2.20 -13.83
C GLU A 60 -17.54 0.83 -14.46
N ARG A 61 -16.29 0.53 -14.84
CA ARG A 61 -15.89 -0.79 -15.39
C ARG A 61 -15.97 -1.94 -14.37
N TYR A 62 -16.04 -1.65 -13.07
CA TYR A 62 -16.13 -2.64 -12.00
C TYR A 62 -17.51 -2.70 -11.36
N ASP A 63 -18.48 -1.97 -11.89
CA ASP A 63 -19.85 -2.04 -11.42
C ASP A 63 -20.49 -3.37 -11.83
N ARG A 64 -20.43 -4.34 -10.92
CA ARG A 64 -21.13 -5.62 -10.99
C ARG A 64 -22.36 -5.63 -10.10
N SER A 65 -22.91 -4.48 -9.77
CA SER A 65 -24.11 -4.36 -8.93
C SER A 65 -25.30 -5.15 -9.50
N SER A 66 -25.39 -5.26 -10.83
CA SER A 66 -26.39 -6.06 -11.51
C SER A 66 -26.23 -7.59 -11.39
N LEU A 67 -25.07 -8.08 -10.93
CA LEU A 67 -24.77 -9.52 -10.83
C LEU A 67 -24.79 -10.06 -9.40
N VAL A 68 -24.96 -9.20 -8.39
CA VAL A 68 -24.94 -9.58 -6.98
C VAL A 68 -26.32 -9.33 -6.37
N THR A 69 -27.08 -10.39 -6.21
CA THR A 69 -28.46 -10.37 -5.73
C THR A 69 -28.61 -10.07 -4.23
N ASP A 70 -27.52 -10.13 -3.43
CA ASP A 70 -27.53 -9.85 -1.99
C ASP A 70 -26.23 -9.15 -1.57
N THR A 71 -26.19 -7.83 -1.78
CA THR A 71 -25.03 -7.01 -1.38
C THR A 71 -25.09 -6.59 0.09
N GLU A 72 -26.29 -6.55 0.69
CA GLU A 72 -26.50 -5.99 2.03
C GLU A 72 -25.98 -6.91 3.14
N ASN A 73 -26.08 -8.23 2.96
CA ASN A 73 -25.63 -9.20 3.97
C ASN A 73 -24.25 -9.81 3.67
N LYS A 74 -23.67 -9.47 2.54
CA LYS A 74 -22.35 -10.02 2.16
C LYS A 74 -21.25 -9.45 3.04
N LEU A 75 -20.43 -10.36 3.58
CA LEU A 75 -19.27 -9.98 4.39
C LEU A 75 -18.09 -9.61 3.51
N TYR A 76 -17.47 -8.48 3.84
CA TYR A 76 -16.27 -7.94 3.22
C TYR A 76 -15.18 -7.77 4.27
N LYS A 77 -13.92 -7.83 3.89
CA LYS A 77 -12.83 -7.46 4.80
C LYS A 77 -12.78 -5.95 5.00
N ARG A 78 -12.72 -5.52 6.26
CA ARG A 78 -12.48 -4.12 6.63
C ARG A 78 -11.00 -3.80 6.52
N THR A 79 -10.73 -2.58 6.10
CA THR A 79 -9.39 -2.00 6.03
C THR A 79 -9.44 -0.52 6.37
N GLU A 80 -8.33 0.01 6.89
CA GLU A 80 -8.19 1.41 7.30
C GLU A 80 -6.93 2.01 6.70
N PHE A 81 -6.80 3.34 6.80
CA PHE A 81 -5.62 4.05 6.32
C PHE A 81 -4.33 3.45 6.94
N GLY A 82 -3.34 3.18 6.11
CA GLY A 82 -2.05 2.63 6.52
C GLY A 82 -2.02 1.10 6.62
N ASP A 83 -3.15 0.40 6.44
CA ASP A 83 -3.15 -1.06 6.37
C ASP A 83 -2.38 -1.55 5.14
N PHE A 84 -1.57 -2.59 5.33
CA PHE A 84 -0.91 -3.32 4.26
C PHE A 84 -1.80 -4.45 3.75
N ILE A 85 -1.93 -4.57 2.44
CA ILE A 85 -2.89 -5.48 1.79
C ILE A 85 -2.17 -6.27 0.70
N TYR A 86 -2.48 -7.58 0.58
CA TYR A 86 -2.06 -8.36 -0.59
C TYR A 86 -3.09 -9.39 -1.03
N SER A 87 -3.01 -9.81 -2.30
CA SER A 87 -3.67 -10.99 -2.85
C SER A 87 -2.64 -12.01 -3.30
N SER A 88 -2.70 -13.24 -2.78
CA SER A 88 -1.75 -14.31 -3.10
C SER A 88 -1.73 -14.68 -4.60
N ASN A 89 -2.85 -14.49 -5.29
CA ASN A 89 -2.98 -14.83 -6.71
C ASN A 89 -2.29 -13.82 -7.64
N ASN A 90 -2.28 -12.54 -7.26
CA ASN A 90 -1.90 -11.44 -8.15
C ASN A 90 -0.76 -10.59 -7.57
N LEU A 91 0.13 -11.17 -6.78
CA LEU A 91 1.26 -10.47 -6.16
C LEU A 91 2.16 -9.79 -7.19
N GLU A 92 2.56 -10.55 -8.22
CA GLU A 92 3.52 -10.12 -9.23
C GLU A 92 2.92 -9.10 -10.22
N THR A 93 1.58 -9.01 -10.26
CA THR A 93 0.84 -8.05 -11.10
C THR A 93 0.37 -6.82 -10.31
N GLY A 94 0.88 -6.63 -9.08
CA GLY A 94 0.66 -5.42 -8.29
C GLY A 94 -0.52 -5.45 -7.33
N SER A 95 -1.14 -6.62 -7.07
CA SER A 95 -2.16 -6.74 -6.01
C SER A 95 -1.52 -6.85 -4.63
N ILE A 96 -0.68 -5.88 -4.29
CA ILE A 96 0.04 -5.73 -3.03
C ILE A 96 0.33 -4.24 -2.79
N GLY A 97 0.12 -3.74 -1.59
CA GLY A 97 0.39 -2.33 -1.26
C GLY A 97 -0.35 -1.83 -0.03
N LEU A 98 -0.38 -0.52 0.15
CA LEU A 98 -1.05 0.16 1.24
C LEU A 98 -2.47 0.61 0.89
N ASN A 99 -3.31 0.65 1.91
CA ASN A 99 -4.52 1.45 1.88
C ASN A 99 -4.16 2.92 2.19
N LYS A 100 -4.18 3.76 1.17
CA LYS A 100 -4.02 5.22 1.26
C LYS A 100 -5.36 5.97 1.20
N TYR A 101 -6.47 5.25 1.09
CA TYR A 101 -7.82 5.81 0.99
C TYR A 101 -8.40 6.16 2.36
N GLY A 102 -8.39 5.20 3.30
CA GLY A 102 -9.04 5.32 4.60
C GLY A 102 -9.89 4.11 4.95
N LYS A 103 -10.96 4.30 5.71
CA LYS A 103 -11.91 3.23 6.06
C LYS A 103 -12.62 2.71 4.81
N ALA A 104 -12.55 1.40 4.59
CA ALA A 104 -13.16 0.75 3.44
C ALA A 104 -13.47 -0.72 3.70
N CYS A 105 -14.40 -1.26 2.93
CA CYS A 105 -14.64 -2.68 2.74
C CYS A 105 -14.04 -3.12 1.40
N ILE A 106 -13.30 -4.22 1.40
CA ILE A 106 -12.72 -4.82 0.19
C ILE A 106 -13.07 -6.31 0.10
N SER A 107 -12.81 -6.91 -1.06
CA SER A 107 -13.08 -8.34 -1.27
C SER A 107 -12.40 -9.22 -0.23
N PRO A 108 -13.07 -10.28 0.27
CA PRO A 108 -12.49 -11.22 1.25
C PRO A 108 -11.27 -12.01 0.77
N VAL A 109 -10.95 -11.95 -0.53
CA VAL A 109 -9.76 -12.62 -1.10
C VAL A 109 -8.43 -11.97 -0.72
N TYR A 110 -8.48 -10.75 -0.15
CA TYR A 110 -7.31 -10.04 0.31
C TYR A 110 -6.97 -10.38 1.75
N SER A 111 -5.66 -10.45 2.04
CA SER A 111 -5.13 -10.44 3.40
C SER A 111 -4.79 -9.02 3.79
N VAL A 112 -5.22 -8.59 4.98
CA VAL A 112 -5.11 -7.20 5.47
C VAL A 112 -4.35 -7.20 6.79
N PHE A 113 -3.42 -6.27 6.97
CA PHE A 113 -2.58 -6.15 8.16
C PHE A 113 -2.43 -4.68 8.55
N HIS A 114 -2.50 -4.39 9.85
CA HIS A 114 -2.21 -3.06 10.38
C HIS A 114 -0.81 -3.03 11.02
N PRO A 115 -0.11 -1.87 11.02
CA PRO A 115 1.21 -1.75 11.60
C PRO A 115 1.17 -1.83 13.12
N THR A 116 2.27 -2.33 13.71
CA THR A 116 2.53 -2.26 15.16
C THR A 116 3.17 -0.93 15.55
N GLY A 117 3.35 -0.67 16.85
CA GLY A 117 3.98 0.56 17.33
C GLY A 117 5.45 0.75 16.98
N ILE A 118 6.11 -0.28 16.39
CA ILE A 118 7.51 -0.22 15.93
C ILE A 118 7.62 -0.20 14.40
N ALA A 119 6.54 0.08 13.70
CA ALA A 119 6.46 0.04 12.26
C ALA A 119 5.80 1.31 11.70
N ASP A 120 6.43 1.89 10.69
CA ASP A 120 5.86 2.97 9.88
C ASP A 120 5.21 2.41 8.62
N SER A 121 3.95 2.77 8.37
CA SER A 121 3.17 2.29 7.22
C SER A 121 3.81 2.66 5.88
N ASN A 122 4.27 3.90 5.73
CA ASN A 122 4.84 4.39 4.47
C ASN A 122 6.14 3.65 4.13
N PHE A 123 7.02 3.46 5.14
CA PHE A 123 8.23 2.68 4.97
C PHE A 123 7.91 1.23 4.59
N LEU A 124 7.02 0.56 5.36
CA LEU A 124 6.65 -0.83 5.09
C LEU A 124 5.97 -0.99 3.74
N GLY A 125 5.06 -0.09 3.38
CA GLY A 125 4.41 -0.11 2.08
C GLY A 125 5.38 -0.07 0.91
N ARG A 126 6.47 0.70 1.03
CA ARG A 126 7.55 0.75 0.02
C ARG A 126 8.47 -0.46 0.08
N ARG A 127 8.78 -0.96 1.29
CA ARG A 127 9.68 -2.10 1.49
C ARG A 127 9.07 -3.43 1.04
N LEU A 128 7.79 -3.65 1.35
CA LEU A 128 7.11 -4.93 1.13
C LEU A 128 6.57 -5.11 -0.30
N VAL A 129 6.51 -4.05 -1.10
CA VAL A 129 6.15 -4.16 -2.54
C VAL A 129 7.37 -4.38 -3.43
N ARG A 130 8.58 -4.41 -2.87
CA ARG A 130 9.80 -4.64 -3.63
C ARG A 130 9.87 -6.07 -4.14
N LYS A 131 10.46 -6.22 -5.32
CA LYS A 131 10.56 -7.51 -6.02
C LYS A 131 11.31 -8.58 -5.21
N ASP A 132 12.34 -8.19 -4.46
CA ASP A 132 13.07 -9.09 -3.57
C ASP A 132 12.17 -9.69 -2.47
N PHE A 133 11.31 -8.86 -1.88
CA PHE A 133 10.34 -9.32 -0.87
C PHE A 133 9.22 -10.16 -1.49
N ILE A 134 8.63 -9.74 -2.60
CA ILE A 134 7.62 -10.53 -3.32
C ILE A 134 8.17 -11.91 -3.67
N ASN A 135 9.41 -12.01 -4.14
CA ASN A 135 10.06 -13.29 -4.41
C ASN A 135 10.21 -14.16 -3.15
N SER A 136 10.38 -13.56 -1.98
CA SER A 136 10.38 -14.29 -0.70
C SER A 136 9.00 -14.80 -0.34
N MET A 137 7.94 -14.00 -0.58
CA MET A 137 6.55 -14.42 -0.37
C MET A 137 6.16 -15.60 -1.27
N VAL A 138 6.57 -15.55 -2.55
CA VAL A 138 6.24 -16.59 -3.55
C VAL A 138 6.73 -17.98 -3.13
N LYS A 139 7.83 -18.08 -2.37
CA LYS A 139 8.33 -19.36 -1.82
C LYS A 139 7.35 -20.04 -0.86
N TRP A 140 6.44 -19.29 -0.25
CA TRP A 140 5.41 -19.79 0.65
C TRP A 140 4.08 -20.10 -0.03
N ARG A 141 4.01 -19.95 -1.36
CA ARG A 141 2.79 -20.24 -2.12
C ARG A 141 2.46 -21.73 -2.04
N GLN A 142 1.22 -21.98 -1.70
CA GLN A 142 0.62 -23.31 -1.73
C GLN A 142 -0.43 -23.34 -2.84
N GLY A 143 -0.40 -24.40 -3.66
CA GLY A 143 -1.44 -24.64 -4.65
C GLY A 143 -2.74 -25.06 -3.96
N VAL A 144 -3.83 -24.43 -4.35
CA VAL A 144 -5.17 -24.82 -3.93
C VAL A 144 -6.01 -25.27 -5.13
N ILE A 145 -7.18 -25.84 -4.87
CA ILE A 145 -8.12 -26.32 -5.91
C ILE A 145 -8.43 -25.18 -6.91
N TYR A 146 -8.55 -25.51 -8.19
CA TYR A 146 -8.83 -24.61 -9.31
C TYR A 146 -7.70 -23.63 -9.71
N GLY A 147 -6.43 -23.98 -9.45
CA GLY A 147 -5.29 -23.20 -9.93
C GLY A 147 -5.08 -21.86 -9.21
N GLN A 148 -5.71 -21.66 -8.07
CA GLN A 148 -5.47 -20.50 -7.23
C GLN A 148 -4.25 -20.75 -6.32
N TRP A 149 -3.51 -19.68 -6.05
CA TRP A 149 -2.40 -19.68 -5.12
C TRP A 149 -2.82 -19.11 -3.77
N ARG A 150 -2.30 -19.67 -2.70
CA ARG A 150 -2.48 -19.10 -1.36
C ARG A 150 -1.15 -19.00 -0.64
N ILE A 151 -0.95 -17.87 0.04
CA ILE A 151 0.06 -17.68 1.06
C ILE A 151 -0.72 -17.45 2.35
N HIS A 152 -0.56 -18.35 3.32
CA HIS A 152 -1.21 -18.18 4.60
C HIS A 152 -0.64 -16.96 5.32
N GLU A 153 -1.50 -16.22 5.99
CA GLU A 153 -1.15 -15.03 6.75
C GLU A 153 -0.07 -15.35 7.80
N SER A 154 -0.17 -16.51 8.44
CA SER A 154 0.84 -17.01 9.39
C SER A 154 2.21 -17.26 8.77
N ASP A 155 2.29 -17.62 7.48
CA ASP A 155 3.55 -17.84 6.78
C ASP A 155 4.15 -16.50 6.31
N PHE A 156 3.31 -15.57 5.84
CA PHE A 156 3.71 -14.20 5.55
C PHE A 156 4.35 -13.53 6.77
N LEU A 157 3.76 -13.69 7.95
CA LEU A 157 4.25 -13.09 9.20
C LEU A 157 5.58 -13.69 9.70
N LYS A 158 6.00 -14.87 9.18
CA LYS A 158 7.29 -15.49 9.51
C LYS A 158 8.47 -14.98 8.67
N ILE A 159 8.20 -14.26 7.59
CA ILE A 159 9.25 -13.76 6.68
C ILE A 159 10.10 -12.73 7.43
N ASP A 160 11.42 -12.88 7.33
CA ASP A 160 12.36 -11.94 7.91
C ASP A 160 12.71 -10.83 6.92
N ILE A 161 12.74 -9.59 7.43
CA ILE A 161 13.17 -8.41 6.67
C ILE A 161 14.12 -7.53 7.51
N PRO A 162 15.14 -6.92 6.90
CA PRO A 162 15.91 -5.90 7.57
C PRO A 162 15.12 -4.60 7.63
N VAL A 163 15.05 -4.00 8.81
CA VAL A 163 14.38 -2.71 9.07
C VAL A 163 15.21 -1.83 10.00
N PRO A 164 15.22 -0.51 9.80
CA PRO A 164 15.81 0.43 10.73
C PRO A 164 14.91 0.69 11.94
N SER A 165 15.34 1.58 12.84
CA SER A 165 14.49 2.08 13.93
C SER A 165 13.22 2.74 13.37
N VAL A 166 12.17 2.82 14.19
CA VAL A 166 10.89 3.42 13.74
C VAL A 166 11.06 4.89 13.36
N GLU A 167 11.94 5.63 14.04
CA GLU A 167 12.26 7.01 13.72
C GLU A 167 12.91 7.13 12.33
N GLU A 168 13.83 6.24 12.00
CA GLU A 168 14.45 6.21 10.67
C GLU A 168 13.46 5.73 9.60
N GLN A 169 12.57 4.78 9.92
CA GLN A 169 11.49 4.37 9.01
C GLN A 169 10.62 5.56 8.62
N ILE A 170 10.19 6.38 9.60
CA ILE A 170 9.40 7.59 9.37
C ILE A 170 10.16 8.60 8.49
N GLN A 171 11.44 8.83 8.77
CA GLN A 171 12.26 9.75 7.97
C GLN A 171 12.38 9.28 6.53
N ILE A 172 12.67 8.00 6.30
CA ILE A 172 12.75 7.41 4.96
C ILE A 172 11.40 7.52 4.24
N GLY A 173 10.31 7.13 4.90
CA GLY A 173 8.95 7.19 4.34
C GLY A 173 8.58 8.60 3.91
N THR A 174 8.75 9.58 4.80
CA THR A 174 8.46 10.99 4.55
C THR A 174 9.31 11.56 3.41
N PHE A 175 10.61 11.26 3.39
CA PHE A 175 11.49 11.72 2.33
C PHE A 175 11.10 11.19 0.96
N LEU A 176 10.75 9.91 0.87
CA LEU A 176 10.31 9.31 -0.37
C LEU A 176 8.94 9.83 -0.83
N ASP A 177 8.00 10.11 0.09
CA ASP A 177 6.73 10.76 -0.24
C ASP A 177 6.96 12.18 -0.79
N TYR A 178 7.90 12.93 -0.22
CA TYR A 178 8.28 14.24 -0.74
C TYR A 178 8.83 14.14 -2.18
N LEU A 179 9.70 13.17 -2.46
CA LEU A 179 10.22 12.94 -3.81
C LEU A 179 9.11 12.57 -4.81
N ASP A 180 8.18 11.71 -4.44
CA ASP A 180 7.04 11.35 -5.30
C ASP A 180 6.17 12.57 -5.62
N ASN A 181 5.94 13.45 -4.65
CA ASN A 181 5.22 14.69 -4.85
C ASN A 181 5.93 15.63 -5.82
N LEU A 182 7.26 15.79 -5.69
CA LEU A 182 8.05 16.60 -6.63
C LEU A 182 8.00 16.04 -8.06
N ILE A 183 8.14 14.73 -8.22
CA ILE A 183 8.04 14.06 -9.53
C ILE A 183 6.66 14.32 -10.14
N THR A 184 5.60 14.17 -9.36
CA THR A 184 4.22 14.38 -9.82
C THR A 184 3.99 15.83 -10.26
N LEU A 185 4.48 16.80 -9.50
CA LEU A 185 4.38 18.23 -9.85
C LEU A 185 5.13 18.53 -11.15
N HIS A 186 6.35 18.03 -11.28
CA HIS A 186 7.15 18.24 -12.49
C HIS A 186 6.52 17.61 -13.74
N GLN A 187 5.94 16.43 -13.61
CA GLN A 187 5.21 15.77 -14.69
C GLN A 187 3.99 16.59 -15.15
N ARG A 188 3.23 17.17 -14.20
CA ARG A 188 2.10 18.04 -14.52
C ARG A 188 2.54 19.31 -15.26
N GLU A 189 3.59 19.98 -14.80
CA GLU A 189 4.14 21.15 -15.47
C GLU A 189 4.57 20.81 -16.91
N SER A 190 5.29 19.71 -17.12
CA SER A 190 5.70 19.27 -18.44
C SER A 190 4.51 19.02 -19.37
N THR A 191 3.41 18.49 -18.87
CA THR A 191 2.19 18.24 -19.67
C THR A 191 1.51 19.55 -20.10
N TYR A 192 1.52 20.58 -19.26
CA TYR A 192 1.00 21.90 -19.64
C TYR A 192 1.82 22.57 -20.74
N PHE A 193 3.15 22.42 -20.73
CA PHE A 193 4.01 22.98 -21.76
C PHE A 193 3.90 22.28 -23.12
N THR A 194 3.65 20.96 -23.12
CA THR A 194 3.49 20.21 -24.38
C THR A 194 2.09 20.29 -24.98
N GLY A 195 1.04 20.48 -24.16
CA GLY A 195 -0.35 20.64 -24.63
C GLY A 195 -0.67 22.00 -25.26
N GLY A 196 0.14 23.01 -25.02
CA GLY A 196 -0.06 24.38 -25.54
C GLY A 196 0.43 24.62 -26.97
N PHE A 197 1.10 23.66 -27.60
CA PHE A 197 1.68 23.80 -28.95
C PHE A 197 0.85 23.19 -30.08
N TYR A 198 -0.32 22.64 -29.82
CA TYR A 198 -1.19 22.03 -30.84
C TYR A 198 -2.58 22.66 -30.95
N ALA A 199 -2.70 23.96 -30.62
CA ALA A 199 -3.93 24.72 -30.84
C ALA A 199 -3.64 25.91 -31.77
N GLU A 200 -3.42 25.64 -33.08
CA GLU A 200 -3.63 26.54 -34.19
C GLU A 200 -4.09 25.74 -35.42
#